data_c3fdb5441b86c334c96655fb6039f172
#
_entry.id   c3fdb5441b86c334c96655fb6039f172
#
_cell.length_a   1.000
_cell.length_b   1.000
_cell.length_c   1.000
_cell.angle_alpha   90.00
_cell.angle_beta   90.00
_cell.angle_gamma   90.00
#
_symmetry.space_group_name_H-M   'P 1'
#
loop_
_entity.id
_entity.type
_entity.pdbx_description
1 polymer ?
#
loop_
_entity_poly.entity_id
_entity_poly.type
_entity_poly.pdbx_seq_one_letter_code
_entity_poly.pdbx_strand_id
1 'polypeptide(L)'
;MKEAQLKKSLTPLLLWALGVGYVISGMYFGWNLGLAKGGTYGMLIAIVGVIVLYGCFTFSYAELAGAIPKAGGVFDYAARAFNKEAGFVAGMAQWIEFVLAPPAIAIAIGTYLHISFPGISVTGAAILVYLIFTGLNIYGIRAAARFELLITLLAVAELLLFAALTLPHFSVAAFTTKSFVFGWSGVFAALPFAIWFFLGIEGLANVAEECVHPQRDIVRGFGSA
;
A
#
# COMPACT_ATOMS: atom_id res chain seq x y z
N MET A 1 3.18 32.43 -16.77
CA MET A 1 2.22 31.87 -15.79
C MET A 1 3.03 31.43 -14.59
N LYS A 2 2.78 31.95 -13.37
CA LYS A 2 3.41 31.42 -12.17
C LYS A 2 2.88 30.00 -11.96
N GLU A 3 3.75 29.00 -11.96
CA GLU A 3 3.37 27.64 -11.57
C GLU A 3 2.76 27.73 -10.16
N ALA A 4 1.55 27.21 -9.99
CA ALA A 4 0.90 27.12 -8.69
C ALA A 4 1.73 26.19 -7.83
N GLN A 5 2.53 26.71 -6.93
CA GLN A 5 3.31 25.89 -5.99
C GLN A 5 2.37 25.25 -4.97
N LEU A 6 2.47 23.93 -4.84
CA LEU A 6 1.74 23.18 -3.82
C LEU A 6 2.20 23.58 -2.42
N LYS A 7 1.28 23.60 -1.46
CA LYS A 7 1.57 24.02 -0.08
C LYS A 7 2.40 22.95 0.64
N LYS A 8 3.65 23.24 0.93
CA LYS A 8 4.53 22.37 1.71
C LYS A 8 4.00 22.18 3.13
N SER A 9 3.55 20.98 3.45
CA SER A 9 2.90 20.68 4.73
C SER A 9 3.19 19.28 5.28
N LEU A 10 3.82 18.40 4.51
CA LEU A 10 4.12 17.03 4.92
C LEU A 10 5.45 16.97 5.67
N THR A 11 5.39 16.41 6.87
CA THR A 11 6.53 16.11 7.74
C THR A 11 6.93 14.64 7.62
N PRO A 12 8.13 14.21 8.07
CA PRO A 12 8.52 12.81 8.05
C PRO A 12 7.52 11.87 8.71
N LEU A 13 6.89 12.27 9.81
CA LEU A 13 5.88 11.48 10.50
C LEU A 13 4.61 11.28 9.65
N LEU A 14 4.16 12.32 8.97
CA LEU A 14 3.01 12.23 8.07
C LEU A 14 3.33 11.40 6.81
N LEU A 15 4.57 11.48 6.31
CA LEU A 15 5.03 10.64 5.20
C LEU A 15 5.12 9.17 5.61
N TRP A 16 5.62 8.87 6.81
CA TRP A 16 5.58 7.53 7.37
C TRP A 16 4.15 7.00 7.45
N ALA A 17 3.23 7.80 7.98
CA ALA A 17 1.82 7.41 8.10
C ALA A 17 1.18 7.12 6.74
N LEU A 18 1.42 7.99 5.74
CA LEU A 18 0.95 7.77 4.37
C LEU A 18 1.56 6.49 3.77
N GLY A 19 2.88 6.28 3.92
CA GLY A 19 3.55 5.10 3.37
C GLY A 19 3.04 3.80 3.97
N VAL A 20 2.95 3.72 5.31
CA VAL A 20 2.36 2.55 6.00
C VAL A 20 0.89 2.39 5.63
N GLY A 21 0.12 3.49 5.60
CA GLY A 21 -1.30 3.48 5.27
C GLY A 21 -1.57 2.96 3.86
N TYR A 22 -0.73 3.31 2.89
CA TYR A 22 -0.87 2.82 1.51
C TYR A 22 -0.70 1.30 1.42
N VAL A 23 0.23 0.71 2.17
CA VAL A 23 0.54 -0.72 2.07
C VAL A 23 -0.24 -1.60 3.05
N ILE A 24 -0.66 -1.06 4.20
CA ILE A 24 -1.21 -1.85 5.31
C ILE A 24 -2.50 -2.60 4.95
N SER A 25 -3.25 -2.11 3.95
CA SER A 25 -4.46 -2.76 3.46
C SER A 25 -4.22 -4.21 3.03
N GLY A 26 -3.05 -4.51 2.47
CA GLY A 26 -2.65 -5.85 2.09
C GLY A 26 -2.64 -6.84 3.26
N MET A 27 -2.28 -6.38 4.46
CA MET A 27 -2.29 -7.20 5.67
C MET A 27 -3.69 -7.64 6.09
N TYR A 28 -4.73 -6.92 5.67
CA TYR A 28 -6.11 -7.26 6.00
C TYR A 28 -6.79 -8.14 4.93
N PHE A 29 -6.38 -8.06 3.67
CA PHE A 29 -7.08 -8.71 2.55
C PHE A 29 -6.28 -9.81 1.85
N GLY A 30 -4.95 -9.81 1.97
CA GLY A 30 -4.08 -10.68 1.18
C GLY A 30 -3.90 -12.09 1.74
N TRP A 31 -3.90 -12.25 3.07
CA TRP A 31 -3.52 -13.48 3.73
C TRP A 31 -4.38 -14.68 3.36
N ASN A 32 -5.68 -14.60 3.57
CA ASN A 32 -6.61 -15.71 3.35
C ASN A 32 -6.62 -16.19 1.89
N LEU A 33 -6.53 -15.24 0.95
CA LEU A 33 -6.51 -15.55 -0.48
C LEU A 33 -5.18 -16.18 -0.90
N GLY A 34 -4.06 -15.61 -0.44
CA GLY A 34 -2.72 -16.12 -0.72
C GLY A 34 -2.47 -17.49 -0.10
N LEU A 35 -2.87 -17.70 1.15
CA LEU A 35 -2.79 -19.00 1.82
C LEU A 35 -3.64 -20.07 1.15
N ALA A 36 -4.84 -19.72 0.66
CA ALA A 36 -5.70 -20.63 -0.08
C ALA A 36 -5.06 -21.11 -1.40
N LYS A 37 -4.23 -20.28 -2.05
CA LYS A 37 -3.55 -20.58 -3.32
C LYS A 37 -2.19 -21.23 -3.13
N GLY A 38 -1.40 -20.76 -2.16
CA GLY A 38 -0.01 -21.19 -1.98
C GLY A 38 0.22 -22.22 -0.88
N GLY A 39 -0.75 -22.40 0.01
CA GLY A 39 -0.49 -23.04 1.29
C GLY A 39 0.46 -22.20 2.15
N THR A 40 0.81 -22.66 3.34
CA THR A 40 1.65 -21.90 4.28
C THR A 40 3.03 -21.59 3.71
N TYR A 41 3.73 -22.60 3.20
CA TYR A 41 5.09 -22.41 2.69
C TYR A 41 5.10 -21.69 1.34
N GLY A 42 4.14 -21.99 0.45
CA GLY A 42 4.06 -21.29 -0.82
C GLY A 42 3.83 -19.79 -0.65
N MET A 43 2.94 -19.40 0.27
CA MET A 43 2.71 -17.98 0.59
C MET A 43 3.94 -17.34 1.24
N LEU A 44 4.61 -18.02 2.19
CA LEU A 44 5.83 -17.50 2.82
C LEU A 44 6.98 -17.29 1.84
N ILE A 45 7.21 -18.26 0.94
CA ILE A 45 8.24 -18.15 -0.11
C ILE A 45 7.92 -16.95 -1.01
N ALA A 46 6.66 -16.80 -1.43
CA ALA A 46 6.21 -15.67 -2.22
C ALA A 46 6.47 -14.34 -1.49
N ILE A 47 6.10 -14.24 -0.20
CA ILE A 47 6.32 -13.04 0.62
C ILE A 47 7.82 -12.71 0.71
N VAL A 48 8.69 -13.68 1.02
CA VAL A 48 10.14 -13.46 1.11
C VAL A 48 10.71 -12.94 -0.22
N GLY A 49 10.29 -13.53 -1.35
CA GLY A 49 10.68 -13.04 -2.67
C GLY A 49 10.21 -11.60 -2.93
N VAL A 50 8.99 -11.28 -2.54
CA VAL A 50 8.42 -9.94 -2.69
C VAL A 50 9.07 -8.93 -1.73
N ILE A 51 9.42 -9.32 -0.50
CA ILE A 51 10.19 -8.45 0.43
C ILE A 51 11.52 -8.03 -0.20
N VAL A 52 12.26 -8.95 -0.81
CA VAL A 52 13.52 -8.64 -1.49
C VAL A 52 13.29 -7.70 -2.66
N LEU A 53 12.28 -8.00 -3.51
CA LEU A 53 11.93 -7.17 -4.65
C LEU A 53 11.53 -5.75 -4.24
N TYR A 54 10.58 -5.63 -3.30
CA TYR A 54 10.09 -4.32 -2.84
C TYR A 54 11.10 -3.58 -1.99
N GLY A 55 11.98 -4.26 -1.26
CA GLY A 55 13.11 -3.63 -0.59
C GLY A 55 14.03 -2.93 -1.59
N CYS A 56 14.47 -3.63 -2.65
CA CYS A 56 15.26 -3.03 -3.71
C CYS A 56 14.52 -1.88 -4.42
N PHE A 57 13.24 -2.10 -4.75
CA PHE A 57 12.38 -1.09 -5.37
C PHE A 57 12.25 0.16 -4.52
N THR A 58 11.89 0.03 -3.25
CA THR A 58 11.64 1.13 -2.32
C THR A 58 12.87 2.02 -2.14
N PHE A 59 14.07 1.43 -1.96
CA PHE A 59 15.30 2.21 -1.83
C PHE A 59 15.67 2.92 -3.14
N SER A 60 15.58 2.25 -4.27
CA SER A 60 15.84 2.87 -5.58
C SER A 60 14.83 3.99 -5.87
N TYR A 61 13.57 3.77 -5.54
CA TYR A 61 12.51 4.74 -5.77
C TYR A 61 12.63 5.96 -4.84
N ALA A 62 13.05 5.74 -3.59
CA ALA A 62 13.33 6.80 -2.62
C ALA A 62 14.46 7.73 -3.09
N GLU A 63 15.53 7.17 -3.67
CA GLU A 63 16.63 7.95 -4.26
C GLU A 63 16.14 8.79 -5.44
N LEU A 64 15.36 8.20 -6.34
CA LEU A 64 14.76 8.91 -7.48
C LEU A 64 13.83 10.04 -7.01
N ALA A 65 12.96 9.77 -6.04
CA ALA A 65 12.03 10.75 -5.48
C ALA A 65 12.76 11.89 -4.74
N GLY A 66 13.86 11.59 -4.07
CA GLY A 66 14.73 12.58 -3.45
C GLY A 66 15.49 13.44 -4.46
N ALA A 67 15.96 12.85 -5.55
CA ALA A 67 16.69 13.55 -6.62
C ALA A 67 15.74 14.36 -7.54
N ILE A 68 14.54 13.87 -7.78
CA ILE A 68 13.53 14.46 -8.67
C ILE A 68 12.21 14.60 -7.89
N PRO A 69 12.10 15.56 -6.96
CA PRO A 69 10.93 15.72 -6.11
C PRO A 69 9.77 16.35 -6.88
N LYS A 70 9.18 15.58 -7.80
CA LYS A 70 8.02 15.94 -8.61
C LYS A 70 6.85 15.00 -8.37
N ALA A 71 5.65 15.54 -8.36
CA ALA A 71 4.41 14.79 -8.16
C ALA A 71 4.10 13.77 -9.27
N GLY A 72 4.74 13.88 -10.42
CA GLY A 72 4.60 12.92 -11.53
C GLY A 72 5.20 11.53 -11.26
N GLY A 73 6.02 11.38 -10.21
CA GLY A 73 6.56 10.08 -9.79
C GLY A 73 7.19 9.31 -10.95
N VAL A 74 6.75 8.06 -11.15
CA VAL A 74 7.31 7.17 -12.18
C VAL A 74 7.23 7.72 -13.60
N PHE A 75 6.22 8.54 -13.90
CA PHE A 75 6.11 9.22 -15.19
C PHE A 75 7.35 10.09 -15.45
N ASP A 76 7.70 10.95 -14.50
CA ASP A 76 8.87 11.85 -14.63
C ASP A 76 10.19 11.07 -14.66
N TYR A 77 10.30 10.01 -13.84
CA TYR A 77 11.52 9.21 -13.76
C TYR A 77 11.78 8.44 -15.05
N ALA A 78 10.77 7.74 -15.57
CA ALA A 78 10.89 6.98 -16.81
C ALA A 78 11.08 7.90 -18.04
N ALA A 79 10.40 9.05 -18.07
CA ALA A 79 10.57 10.02 -19.15
C ALA A 79 11.98 10.61 -19.19
N ARG A 80 12.64 10.80 -18.05
CA ARG A 80 14.02 11.29 -17.97
C ARG A 80 15.06 10.22 -18.24
N ALA A 81 14.80 8.98 -17.77
CA ALA A 81 15.74 7.87 -17.93
C ALA A 81 15.77 7.34 -19.37
N PHE A 82 14.64 7.34 -20.05
CA PHE A 82 14.48 6.73 -21.36
C PHE A 82 13.97 7.75 -22.39
N ASN A 83 12.67 7.99 -22.43
CA ASN A 83 12.00 8.92 -23.36
C ASN A 83 10.57 9.21 -22.89
N LYS A 84 9.86 10.10 -23.60
CA LYS A 84 8.48 10.50 -23.27
C LYS A 84 7.48 9.34 -23.39
N GLU A 85 7.68 8.44 -24.31
CA GLU A 85 6.81 7.27 -24.54
C GLU A 85 6.92 6.30 -23.34
N ALA A 86 8.14 6.02 -22.88
CA ALA A 86 8.37 5.22 -21.68
C ALA A 86 7.74 5.87 -20.44
N GLY A 87 7.88 7.18 -20.29
CA GLY A 87 7.20 7.95 -19.24
C GLY A 87 5.70 7.80 -19.30
N PHE A 88 5.11 7.94 -20.48
CA PHE A 88 3.66 7.77 -20.67
C PHE A 88 3.18 6.36 -20.28
N VAL A 89 3.87 5.31 -20.74
CA VAL A 89 3.52 3.93 -20.40
C VAL A 89 3.61 3.68 -18.90
N ALA A 90 4.70 4.12 -18.26
CA ALA A 90 4.88 3.98 -16.82
C ALA A 90 3.82 4.76 -16.01
N GLY A 91 3.52 6.00 -16.43
CA GLY A 91 2.48 6.82 -15.82
C GLY A 91 1.08 6.22 -15.97
N MET A 92 0.78 5.64 -17.15
CA MET A 92 -0.50 4.95 -17.37
C MET A 92 -0.63 3.69 -16.51
N ALA A 93 0.44 2.93 -16.32
CA ALA A 93 0.44 1.77 -15.42
C ALA A 93 0.11 2.18 -13.97
N GLN A 94 0.77 3.22 -13.46
CA GLN A 94 0.49 3.76 -12.12
C GLN A 94 -0.93 4.35 -12.03
N TRP A 95 -1.39 5.02 -13.07
CA TRP A 95 -2.76 5.54 -13.10
C TRP A 95 -3.80 4.43 -13.00
N ILE A 96 -3.63 3.32 -13.75
CA ILE A 96 -4.51 2.15 -13.70
C ILE A 96 -4.53 1.57 -12.28
N GLU A 97 -3.37 1.43 -11.64
CA GLU A 97 -3.25 0.95 -10.28
C GLU A 97 -4.06 1.82 -9.31
N PHE A 98 -3.82 3.13 -9.29
CA PHE A 98 -4.48 4.05 -8.36
C PHE A 98 -5.97 4.31 -8.66
N VAL A 99 -6.43 3.98 -9.84
CA VAL A 99 -7.86 4.00 -10.18
C VAL A 99 -8.56 2.72 -9.72
N LEU A 100 -7.90 1.57 -9.80
CA LEU A 100 -8.53 0.28 -9.51
C LEU A 100 -8.37 -0.17 -8.04
N ALA A 101 -7.27 0.18 -7.37
CA ALA A 101 -7.02 -0.24 -5.99
C ALA A 101 -8.03 0.33 -4.98
N PRO A 102 -8.37 1.64 -4.95
CA PRO A 102 -9.31 2.18 -3.98
C PRO A 102 -10.72 1.56 -4.04
N PRO A 103 -11.34 1.35 -5.22
CA PRO A 103 -12.62 0.64 -5.30
C PRO A 103 -12.55 -0.79 -4.77
N ALA A 104 -11.47 -1.52 -5.04
CA ALA A 104 -11.28 -2.87 -4.53
C ALA A 104 -11.22 -2.89 -2.99
N ILE A 105 -10.50 -1.94 -2.38
CA ILE A 105 -10.44 -1.77 -0.93
C ILE A 105 -11.81 -1.39 -0.36
N ALA A 106 -12.54 -0.47 -1.01
CA ALA A 106 -13.88 -0.08 -0.57
C ALA A 106 -14.86 -1.26 -0.58
N ILE A 107 -14.81 -2.11 -1.60
CA ILE A 107 -15.63 -3.35 -1.68
C ILE A 107 -15.23 -4.33 -0.56
N ALA A 108 -13.93 -4.48 -0.26
CA ALA A 108 -13.48 -5.33 0.82
C ALA A 108 -13.99 -4.84 2.19
N ILE A 109 -13.91 -3.53 2.46
CA ILE A 109 -14.49 -2.92 3.68
C ILE A 109 -16.00 -3.19 3.73
N GLY A 110 -16.72 -2.99 2.61
CA GLY A 110 -18.14 -3.29 2.52
C GLY A 110 -18.46 -4.76 2.82
N THR A 111 -17.61 -5.67 2.37
CA THR A 111 -17.74 -7.11 2.65
C THR A 111 -17.58 -7.42 4.14
N TYR A 112 -16.56 -6.85 4.80
CA TYR A 112 -16.38 -7.01 6.26
C TYR A 112 -17.54 -6.43 7.06
N LEU A 113 -18.05 -5.26 6.67
CA LEU A 113 -19.23 -4.67 7.29
C LEU A 113 -20.46 -5.56 7.13
N HIS A 114 -20.67 -6.14 5.96
CA HIS A 114 -21.78 -7.08 5.72
C HIS A 114 -21.67 -8.35 6.55
N ILE A 115 -20.46 -8.90 6.73
CA ILE A 115 -20.25 -10.08 7.60
C ILE A 115 -20.65 -9.76 9.06
N SER A 116 -20.26 -8.58 9.54
CA SER A 116 -20.57 -8.15 10.93
C SER A 116 -22.02 -7.68 11.09
N PHE A 117 -22.59 -7.11 10.05
CA PHE A 117 -23.94 -6.52 10.02
C PHE A 117 -24.66 -6.92 8.71
N PRO A 118 -25.31 -8.09 8.65
CA PRO A 118 -25.91 -8.63 7.42
C PRO A 118 -26.97 -7.73 6.75
N GLY A 119 -27.54 -6.77 7.50
CA GLY A 119 -28.47 -5.78 6.95
C GLY A 119 -27.84 -4.69 6.11
N ILE A 120 -26.49 -4.56 6.12
CA ILE A 120 -25.77 -3.55 5.34
C ILE A 120 -25.42 -4.14 3.97
N SER A 121 -25.81 -3.46 2.90
CA SER A 121 -25.42 -3.83 1.54
C SER A 121 -23.94 -3.60 1.32
N VAL A 122 -23.21 -4.59 0.78
CA VAL A 122 -21.77 -4.48 0.43
C VAL A 122 -21.53 -3.29 -0.49
N THR A 123 -22.32 -3.16 -1.55
CA THR A 123 -22.19 -2.06 -2.52
C THR A 123 -22.52 -0.72 -1.88
N GLY A 124 -23.57 -0.64 -1.07
CA GLY A 124 -23.95 0.60 -0.38
C GLY A 124 -22.86 1.06 0.59
N ALA A 125 -22.30 0.15 1.38
CA ALA A 125 -21.18 0.44 2.26
C ALA A 125 -19.92 0.87 1.49
N ALA A 126 -19.58 0.19 0.41
CA ALA A 126 -18.44 0.54 -0.44
C ALA A 126 -18.58 1.95 -1.05
N ILE A 127 -19.76 2.30 -1.57
CA ILE A 127 -20.02 3.65 -2.09
C ILE A 127 -19.89 4.70 -0.98
N LEU A 128 -20.46 4.45 0.19
CA LEU A 128 -20.39 5.38 1.32
C LEU A 128 -18.93 5.62 1.76
N VAL A 129 -18.17 4.55 1.92
CA VAL A 129 -16.74 4.62 2.28
C VAL A 129 -15.97 5.42 1.23
N TYR A 130 -16.19 5.13 -0.06
CA TYR A 130 -15.53 5.83 -1.15
C TYR A 130 -15.85 7.34 -1.16
N LEU A 131 -17.10 7.71 -0.91
CA LEU A 131 -17.53 9.11 -0.81
C LEU A 131 -16.89 9.82 0.39
N ILE A 132 -16.80 9.16 1.55
CA ILE A 132 -16.16 9.72 2.74
C ILE A 132 -14.68 10.02 2.47
N PHE A 133 -13.93 9.07 1.91
CA PHE A 133 -12.52 9.27 1.62
C PHE A 133 -12.27 10.26 0.49
N THR A 134 -13.15 10.30 -0.52
CA THR A 134 -13.10 11.32 -1.57
C THR A 134 -13.32 12.72 -0.96
N GLY A 135 -14.32 12.88 -0.11
CA GLY A 135 -14.57 14.13 0.61
C GLY A 135 -13.36 14.57 1.45
N LEU A 136 -12.73 13.63 2.16
CA LEU A 136 -11.54 13.91 2.96
C LEU A 136 -10.36 14.40 2.10
N ASN A 137 -10.18 13.80 0.92
CA ASN A 137 -9.14 14.23 -0.02
C ASN A 137 -9.40 15.63 -0.59
N ILE A 138 -10.66 15.99 -0.86
CA ILE A 138 -11.05 17.33 -1.30
C ILE A 138 -10.71 18.39 -0.23
N TYR A 139 -10.79 18.05 1.04
CA TYR A 139 -10.39 18.94 2.14
C TYR A 139 -8.89 19.27 2.15
N GLY A 140 -8.08 18.48 1.48
CA GLY A 140 -6.65 18.72 1.24
C GLY A 140 -5.72 17.74 1.96
N ILE A 141 -4.52 17.59 1.39
CA ILE A 141 -3.53 16.57 1.76
C ILE A 141 -3.17 16.56 3.25
N ARG A 142 -3.10 17.72 3.89
CA ARG A 142 -2.73 17.81 5.31
C ARG A 142 -3.81 17.22 6.23
N ALA A 143 -5.08 17.39 5.88
CA ALA A 143 -6.20 16.81 6.64
C ALA A 143 -6.24 15.29 6.41
N ALA A 144 -6.10 14.86 5.16
CA ALA A 144 -6.02 13.45 4.79
C ALA A 144 -4.86 12.75 5.50
N ALA A 145 -3.62 13.32 5.47
CA ALA A 145 -2.46 12.75 6.12
C ALA A 145 -2.56 12.66 7.65
N ARG A 146 -3.25 13.60 8.31
CA ARG A 146 -3.50 13.53 9.76
C ARG A 146 -4.52 12.44 10.11
N PHE A 147 -5.56 12.32 9.31
CA PHE A 147 -6.53 11.24 9.45
C PHE A 147 -5.84 9.89 9.22
N GLU A 148 -5.04 9.79 8.17
CA GLU A 148 -4.24 8.61 7.86
C GLU A 148 -3.31 8.23 9.01
N LEU A 149 -2.64 9.19 9.65
CA LEU A 149 -1.80 8.94 10.82
C LEU A 149 -2.59 8.28 11.96
N LEU A 150 -3.80 8.76 12.25
CA LEU A 150 -4.66 8.16 13.28
C LEU A 150 -5.03 6.72 12.93
N ILE A 151 -5.51 6.50 11.71
CA ILE A 151 -5.95 5.17 11.25
C ILE A 151 -4.75 4.21 11.17
N THR A 152 -3.59 4.66 10.69
CA THR A 152 -2.37 3.85 10.64
C THR A 152 -1.92 3.41 12.03
N LEU A 153 -1.94 4.32 13.01
CA LEU A 153 -1.60 3.96 14.40
C LEU A 153 -2.58 2.94 14.99
N LEU A 154 -3.88 3.10 14.72
CA LEU A 154 -4.90 2.12 15.14
C LEU A 154 -4.68 0.78 14.46
N ALA A 155 -4.44 0.75 13.16
CA ALA A 155 -4.21 -0.48 12.40
C ALA A 155 -2.94 -1.22 12.85
N VAL A 156 -1.84 -0.51 13.10
CA VAL A 156 -0.62 -1.12 13.66
C VAL A 156 -0.89 -1.68 15.05
N ALA A 157 -1.59 -0.95 15.91
CA ALA A 157 -1.94 -1.42 17.24
C ALA A 157 -2.83 -2.68 17.19
N GLU A 158 -3.79 -2.73 16.28
CA GLU A 158 -4.66 -3.89 16.04
C GLU A 158 -3.85 -5.11 15.57
N LEU A 159 -2.94 -4.95 14.61
CA LEU A 159 -2.08 -6.03 14.15
C LEU A 159 -1.15 -6.55 15.25
N LEU A 160 -0.60 -5.67 16.09
CA LEU A 160 0.21 -6.07 17.25
C LEU A 160 -0.63 -6.83 18.28
N LEU A 161 -1.84 -6.36 18.56
CA LEU A 161 -2.79 -7.05 19.45
C LEU A 161 -3.16 -8.42 18.89
N PHE A 162 -3.47 -8.52 17.60
CA PHE A 162 -3.74 -9.79 16.92
C PHE A 162 -2.55 -10.75 17.06
N ALA A 163 -1.33 -10.29 16.80
CA ALA A 163 -0.13 -11.09 16.95
C ALA A 163 0.05 -11.55 18.42
N ALA A 164 -0.13 -10.66 19.38
CA ALA A 164 0.01 -10.98 20.82
C ALA A 164 -1.02 -12.03 21.29
N LEU A 165 -2.26 -11.96 20.79
CA LEU A 165 -3.32 -12.90 21.12
C LEU A 165 -3.15 -14.26 20.42
N THR A 166 -2.61 -14.29 19.21
CA THR A 166 -2.50 -15.53 18.42
C THR A 166 -1.18 -16.27 18.65
N LEU A 167 -0.10 -15.56 18.98
CA LEU A 167 1.23 -16.17 19.19
C LEU A 167 1.24 -17.30 20.24
N PRO A 168 0.57 -17.19 21.40
CA PRO A 168 0.51 -18.29 22.39
C PRO A 168 -0.18 -19.55 21.87
N HIS A 169 -1.01 -19.43 20.83
CA HIS A 169 -1.75 -20.55 20.23
C HIS A 169 -1.03 -21.10 18.97
N PHE A 170 0.17 -20.62 18.68
CA PHE A 170 0.95 -21.09 17.54
C PHE A 170 1.30 -22.57 17.69
N SER A 171 0.99 -23.36 16.66
CA SER A 171 1.30 -24.78 16.61
C SER A 171 2.16 -25.09 15.37
N VAL A 172 3.35 -25.62 15.59
CA VAL A 172 4.23 -26.07 14.50
C VAL A 172 3.56 -27.14 13.66
N ALA A 173 2.82 -28.05 14.29
CA ALA A 173 2.07 -29.10 13.58
C ALA A 173 1.02 -28.49 12.63
N ALA A 174 0.24 -27.53 13.09
CA ALA A 174 -0.73 -26.83 12.24
C ALA A 174 -0.06 -26.03 11.12
N PHE A 175 1.08 -25.38 11.43
CA PHE A 175 1.85 -24.60 10.46
C PHE A 175 2.45 -25.46 9.34
N THR A 176 2.88 -26.69 9.64
CA THR A 176 3.48 -27.60 8.66
C THR A 176 2.47 -28.49 7.94
N THR A 177 1.24 -28.62 8.47
CA THR A 177 0.18 -29.40 7.83
C THR A 177 -0.26 -28.73 6.54
N LYS A 178 -0.24 -29.50 5.42
CA LYS A 178 -0.58 -29.00 4.07
C LYS A 178 0.20 -27.74 3.66
N SER A 179 1.44 -27.64 4.10
CA SER A 179 2.25 -26.42 3.97
C SER A 179 2.69 -26.13 2.53
N PHE A 180 2.90 -27.16 1.69
CA PHE A 180 3.38 -27.03 0.30
C PHE A 180 2.55 -27.87 -0.68
N VAL A 181 1.23 -27.84 -0.52
CA VAL A 181 0.29 -28.71 -1.25
C VAL A 181 0.36 -28.52 -2.77
N PHE A 182 0.59 -27.29 -3.21
CA PHE A 182 0.60 -26.95 -4.64
C PHE A 182 2.03 -26.77 -5.21
N GLY A 183 3.07 -27.06 -4.42
CA GLY A 183 4.46 -26.91 -4.86
C GLY A 183 4.76 -25.49 -5.38
N TRP A 184 5.61 -25.40 -6.39
CA TRP A 184 6.00 -24.12 -6.99
C TRP A 184 4.85 -23.40 -7.71
N SER A 185 3.88 -24.13 -8.27
CA SER A 185 2.70 -23.50 -8.87
C SER A 185 1.88 -22.72 -7.85
N GLY A 186 1.83 -23.20 -6.60
CA GLY A 186 1.22 -22.50 -5.48
C GLY A 186 1.98 -21.23 -5.09
N VAL A 187 3.32 -21.25 -5.12
CA VAL A 187 4.15 -20.03 -4.89
C VAL A 187 3.81 -18.96 -5.91
N PHE A 188 3.81 -19.30 -7.21
CA PHE A 188 3.47 -18.34 -8.27
C PHE A 188 2.02 -17.86 -8.17
N ALA A 189 1.08 -18.73 -7.81
CA ALA A 189 -0.32 -18.34 -7.61
C ALA A 189 -0.52 -17.42 -6.39
N ALA A 190 0.37 -17.48 -5.39
CA ALA A 190 0.34 -16.61 -4.21
C ALA A 190 1.00 -15.24 -4.43
N LEU A 191 1.88 -15.09 -5.44
CA LEU A 191 2.62 -13.84 -5.69
C LEU A 191 1.75 -12.59 -5.79
N PRO A 192 0.61 -12.55 -6.50
CA PRO A 192 -0.23 -11.36 -6.55
C PRO A 192 -0.70 -10.90 -5.16
N PHE A 193 -0.97 -11.84 -4.26
CA PHE A 193 -1.39 -11.54 -2.88
C PHE A 193 -0.23 -11.11 -2.00
N ALA A 194 0.97 -11.65 -2.21
CA ALA A 194 2.18 -11.21 -1.56
C ALA A 194 2.58 -9.80 -2.00
N ILE A 195 2.46 -9.47 -3.30
CA ILE A 195 2.70 -8.13 -3.85
C ILE A 195 1.75 -7.11 -3.20
N TRP A 196 0.50 -7.48 -2.96
CA TRP A 196 -0.46 -6.57 -2.34
C TRP A 196 -0.04 -6.07 -0.95
N PHE A 197 0.82 -6.79 -0.23
CA PHE A 197 1.33 -6.35 1.07
C PHE A 197 2.24 -5.12 0.99
N PHE A 198 2.72 -4.77 -0.19
CA PHE A 198 3.67 -3.68 -0.41
C PHE A 198 3.17 -2.67 -1.46
N LEU A 199 2.08 -3.01 -2.16
CA LEU A 199 1.52 -2.20 -3.24
C LEU A 199 1.08 -0.83 -2.71
N GLY A 200 1.41 0.22 -3.45
CA GLY A 200 1.04 1.61 -3.14
C GLY A 200 2.15 2.42 -2.47
N ILE A 201 3.26 1.80 -2.00
CA ILE A 201 4.37 2.55 -1.37
C ILE A 201 4.93 3.65 -2.29
N GLU A 202 4.91 3.43 -3.60
CA GLU A 202 5.32 4.39 -4.62
C GLU A 202 4.50 5.68 -4.61
N GLY A 203 3.29 5.66 -4.05
CA GLY A 203 2.45 6.84 -3.85
C GLY A 203 3.10 7.95 -3.03
N LEU A 204 4.10 7.62 -2.20
CA LEU A 204 4.89 8.62 -1.48
C LEU A 204 5.65 9.56 -2.43
N ALA A 205 6.06 9.11 -3.61
CA ALA A 205 6.71 9.97 -4.59
C ALA A 205 5.76 11.04 -5.16
N ASN A 206 4.47 10.73 -5.27
CA ASN A 206 3.48 11.64 -5.83
C ASN A 206 3.17 12.83 -4.90
N VAL A 207 3.53 12.74 -3.62
CA VAL A 207 3.39 13.84 -2.64
C VAL A 207 4.71 14.56 -2.35
N ALA A 208 5.77 14.30 -3.12
CA ALA A 208 7.10 14.86 -2.91
C ALA A 208 7.12 16.39 -2.96
N GLU A 209 6.33 17.03 -3.82
CA GLU A 209 6.23 18.49 -3.92
C GLU A 209 5.61 19.14 -2.67
N GLU A 210 4.85 18.39 -1.88
CA GLU A 210 4.20 18.87 -0.67
C GLU A 210 5.04 18.65 0.60
N CYS A 211 6.23 18.07 0.46
CA CYS A 211 7.18 17.87 1.56
C CYS A 211 7.89 19.17 1.92
N VAL A 212 8.16 19.36 3.21
CA VAL A 212 8.91 20.53 3.73
C VAL A 212 10.34 20.50 3.21
N HIS A 213 11.01 19.35 3.34
CA HIS A 213 12.37 19.10 2.84
C HIS A 213 12.40 17.84 1.99
N PRO A 214 11.96 17.88 0.71
CA PRO A 214 11.71 16.70 -0.11
C PRO A 214 12.88 15.72 -0.14
N GLN A 215 14.10 16.21 -0.41
CA GLN A 215 15.31 15.38 -0.55
C GLN A 215 15.63 14.53 0.69
N ARG A 216 15.30 15.01 1.87
CA ARG A 216 15.55 14.31 3.13
C ARG A 216 14.33 13.56 3.62
N ASP A 217 13.18 14.22 3.57
CA ASP A 217 11.97 13.75 4.23
C ASP A 217 11.31 12.60 3.43
N ILE A 218 11.39 12.65 2.09
CA ILE A 218 10.93 11.57 1.22
C ILE A 218 11.74 10.28 1.45
N VAL A 219 13.06 10.37 1.44
CA VAL A 219 13.92 9.19 1.68
C VAL A 219 13.66 8.57 3.05
N ARG A 220 13.44 9.42 4.08
CA ARG A 220 13.07 8.93 5.42
C ARG A 220 11.67 8.33 5.46
N GLY A 221 10.71 8.93 4.76
CA GLY A 221 9.36 8.40 4.62
C GLY A 221 9.36 6.99 4.03
N PHE A 222 9.99 6.80 2.88
CA PHE A 222 10.13 5.49 2.24
C PHE A 222 10.85 4.48 3.11
N GLY A 223 12.00 4.85 3.69
CA GLY A 223 12.83 3.91 4.46
C GLY A 223 12.27 3.55 5.83
N SER A 224 11.32 4.33 6.36
CA SER A 224 10.69 4.06 7.66
C SER A 224 9.29 3.44 7.56
N ALA A 225 8.64 3.53 6.41
CA ALA A 225 7.36 2.90 6.12
C ALA A 225 7.53 1.45 5.70
#